data_1d9150b38c77cfbaf1f0f9c8d3b5207f
#
_entry.id   1d9150b38c77cfbaf1f0f9c8d3b5207f
#
_cell.length_a   1.000
_cell.length_b   1.000
_cell.length_c   1.000
_cell.angle_alpha   90.00
_cell.angle_beta   90.00
_cell.angle_gamma   90.00
#
_symmetry.space_group_name_H-M   'P 1'
#
loop_
_entity.id
_entity.type
_entity.pdbx_description
1 polymer ?
#
loop_
_entity_poly.entity_id
_entity_poly.type
_entity_poly.pdbx_seq_one_letter_code
_entity_poly.pdbx_strand_id
1 'polypeptide(L)'
;AFTGFAIKCLLLDPSSDLKGPVPAPVKKGIEWLLSQQKEDGGIYGRGMATYSTSASIMALWIAGPEKYKDQIISARNFLINHQTDWGVKGENDTKFDGGIGYGGSRAHSDLSNTHRALEALYTTRALATDSGDKKAMELDWEAALKFVSRCQNLQATNKGEKTGNDGSFVYYPGNSKAGEAVDSKTGRVALRGYGSMSYSGLLSLVYSDLDESDQRVKAVINWLSDNYTLKENPGLGGQGLYYYYHAMAKSLVAANKPILEGK
;
A
#
# COMPACT_ATOMS: atom_id res chain seq x y z
N ALA A 1 -0.93 11.26 -9.01
CA ALA A 1 -1.81 10.32 -8.30
C ALA A 1 -3.29 10.51 -8.68
N PHE A 2 -3.87 11.70 -8.53
CA PHE A 2 -5.32 11.92 -8.79
C PHE A 2 -5.75 11.55 -10.20
N THR A 3 -4.97 11.87 -11.22
CA THR A 3 -5.25 11.49 -12.62
C THR A 3 -5.31 9.97 -12.77
N GLY A 4 -4.38 9.23 -12.17
CA GLY A 4 -4.40 7.77 -12.19
C GLY A 4 -5.63 7.18 -11.51
N PHE A 5 -6.04 7.72 -10.35
CA PHE A 5 -7.29 7.30 -9.69
C PHE A 5 -8.53 7.62 -10.51
N ALA A 6 -8.61 8.81 -11.12
CA ALA A 6 -9.74 9.19 -11.97
C ALA A 6 -9.88 8.27 -13.20
N ILE A 7 -8.77 7.98 -13.88
CA ILE A 7 -8.73 7.02 -14.99
C ILE A 7 -9.24 5.65 -14.54
N LYS A 8 -8.73 5.16 -13.40
CA LYS A 8 -9.16 3.88 -12.84
C LYS A 8 -10.65 3.86 -12.55
N CYS A 9 -11.19 4.90 -11.92
CA CYS A 9 -12.64 5.00 -11.64
C CYS A 9 -13.47 4.98 -12.93
N LEU A 10 -13.07 5.75 -13.95
CA LEU A 10 -13.79 5.82 -15.22
C LEU A 10 -13.74 4.51 -16.01
N LEU A 11 -12.61 3.77 -15.94
CA LEU A 11 -12.47 2.48 -16.63
C LEU A 11 -13.15 1.32 -15.88
N LEU A 12 -13.30 1.42 -14.57
CA LEU A 12 -13.94 0.39 -13.73
C LEU A 12 -15.41 0.72 -13.42
N ASP A 13 -15.96 1.79 -13.98
CA ASP A 13 -17.39 2.10 -13.83
C ASP A 13 -18.23 0.97 -14.44
N PRO A 14 -19.07 0.29 -13.65
CA PRO A 14 -19.91 -0.81 -14.14
C PRO A 14 -20.88 -0.38 -15.25
N SER A 15 -21.19 0.91 -15.34
CA SER A 15 -22.05 1.47 -16.40
C SER A 15 -21.28 1.76 -17.70
N SER A 16 -19.93 1.70 -17.68
CA SER A 16 -19.11 1.93 -18.85
C SER A 16 -19.03 0.68 -19.74
N ASP A 17 -19.17 0.85 -21.05
CA ASP A 17 -18.88 -0.22 -22.01
C ASP A 17 -17.37 -0.35 -22.18
N LEU A 18 -16.77 -1.26 -21.38
CA LEU A 18 -15.34 -1.56 -21.45
C LEU A 18 -14.90 -2.19 -22.79
N LYS A 19 -15.85 -2.64 -23.61
CA LYS A 19 -15.59 -3.17 -24.96
C LYS A 19 -15.63 -2.08 -26.03
N GLY A 20 -16.15 -0.92 -25.67
CA GLY A 20 -16.21 0.26 -26.54
C GLY A 20 -14.88 1.02 -26.62
N PRO A 21 -14.82 2.08 -27.41
CA PRO A 21 -13.64 2.93 -27.53
C PRO A 21 -13.36 3.64 -26.19
N VAL A 22 -12.10 3.70 -25.81
CA VAL A 22 -11.66 4.40 -24.58
C VAL A 22 -12.18 5.85 -24.60
N PRO A 23 -12.90 6.30 -23.55
CA PRO A 23 -13.46 7.65 -23.50
C PRO A 23 -12.41 8.73 -23.68
N ALA A 24 -12.72 9.81 -24.40
CA ALA A 24 -11.76 10.89 -24.69
C ALA A 24 -11.08 11.50 -23.45
N PRO A 25 -11.76 11.70 -22.30
CA PRO A 25 -11.10 12.16 -21.07
C PRO A 25 -10.06 11.17 -20.54
N VAL A 26 -10.35 9.86 -20.61
CA VAL A 26 -9.42 8.80 -20.19
C VAL A 26 -8.18 8.79 -21.08
N LYS A 27 -8.37 8.87 -22.41
CA LYS A 27 -7.25 8.94 -23.36
C LYS A 27 -6.34 10.12 -23.09
N LYS A 28 -6.89 11.33 -22.91
CA LYS A 28 -6.12 12.52 -22.53
C LYS A 28 -5.39 12.37 -21.18
N GLY A 29 -6.06 11.74 -20.21
CA GLY A 29 -5.46 11.46 -18.90
C GLY A 29 -4.26 10.51 -19.01
N ILE A 30 -4.37 9.47 -19.83
CA ILE A 30 -3.25 8.52 -20.07
C ILE A 30 -2.10 9.23 -20.78
N GLU A 31 -2.36 10.00 -21.84
CA GLU A 31 -1.35 10.78 -22.56
C GLU A 31 -0.61 11.71 -21.60
N TRP A 32 -1.33 12.37 -20.68
CA TRP A 32 -0.75 13.22 -19.66
C TRP A 32 0.10 12.40 -18.66
N LEU A 33 -0.35 11.23 -18.18
CA LEU A 33 0.45 10.39 -17.29
C LEU A 33 1.76 9.98 -17.95
N LEU A 34 1.71 9.56 -19.21
CA LEU A 34 2.90 9.15 -19.96
C LEU A 34 3.89 10.33 -20.15
N SER A 35 3.37 11.55 -20.36
CA SER A 35 4.21 12.76 -20.44
C SER A 35 4.90 13.11 -19.11
N GLN A 36 4.45 12.55 -17.98
CA GLN A 36 5.07 12.74 -16.67
C GLN A 36 6.12 11.67 -16.32
N GLN A 37 6.29 10.64 -17.17
CA GLN A 37 7.31 9.63 -16.92
C GLN A 37 8.70 10.22 -17.02
N LYS A 38 9.55 9.95 -16.02
CA LYS A 38 10.91 10.45 -15.89
C LYS A 38 11.91 9.43 -16.39
N GLU A 39 13.17 9.84 -16.53
CA GLU A 39 14.29 8.98 -16.91
C GLU A 39 14.52 7.84 -15.91
N ASP A 40 14.19 8.06 -14.62
CA ASP A 40 14.24 7.03 -13.58
C ASP A 40 13.09 5.99 -13.67
N GLY A 41 12.18 6.16 -14.64
CA GLY A 41 11.01 5.31 -14.85
C GLY A 41 9.76 5.75 -14.07
N GLY A 42 9.89 6.58 -13.05
CA GLY A 42 8.77 7.03 -12.24
C GLY A 42 7.81 7.95 -12.99
N ILE A 43 6.52 7.87 -12.65
CA ILE A 43 5.46 8.72 -13.24
C ILE A 43 4.95 9.68 -12.17
N TYR A 44 5.56 10.86 -12.10
CA TYR A 44 5.23 11.85 -11.06
C TYR A 44 5.55 13.28 -11.49
N GLY A 45 4.85 14.25 -10.87
CA GLY A 45 5.14 15.67 -10.99
C GLY A 45 6.05 16.16 -9.85
N ARG A 46 5.51 17.00 -8.96
CA ARG A 46 6.24 17.51 -7.79
C ARG A 46 5.84 16.72 -6.54
N GLY A 47 6.80 16.04 -5.89
CA GLY A 47 6.58 15.26 -4.67
C GLY A 47 5.68 14.04 -4.86
N MET A 48 5.50 13.24 -3.83
CA MET A 48 4.66 12.04 -3.80
C MET A 48 4.95 11.06 -4.96
N ALA A 49 6.24 10.87 -5.27
CA ALA A 49 6.67 10.08 -6.42
C ALA A 49 6.13 8.65 -6.37
N THR A 50 6.28 7.96 -5.24
CA THR A 50 5.77 6.60 -5.02
C THR A 50 4.25 6.51 -5.22
N TYR A 51 3.49 7.42 -4.60
CA TYR A 51 2.02 7.46 -4.74
C TYR A 51 1.56 7.68 -6.18
N SER A 52 2.20 8.64 -6.85
CA SER A 52 1.83 8.98 -8.23
C SER A 52 2.16 7.86 -9.18
N THR A 53 3.35 7.25 -9.03
CA THR A 53 3.80 6.13 -9.86
C THR A 53 2.93 4.90 -9.66
N SER A 54 2.63 4.53 -8.41
CA SER A 54 1.75 3.40 -8.11
C SER A 54 0.35 3.58 -8.71
N ALA A 55 -0.25 4.76 -8.56
CA ALA A 55 -1.56 5.05 -9.14
C ALA A 55 -1.53 5.04 -10.68
N SER A 56 -0.42 5.46 -11.29
CA SER A 56 -0.22 5.46 -12.74
C SER A 56 -0.06 4.04 -13.28
N ILE A 57 0.72 3.18 -12.61
CA ILE A 57 0.85 1.76 -12.95
C ILE A 57 -0.55 1.11 -13.00
N MET A 58 -1.36 1.30 -11.96
CA MET A 58 -2.70 0.72 -11.87
C MET A 58 -3.62 1.24 -12.99
N ALA A 59 -3.53 2.52 -13.35
CA ALA A 59 -4.31 3.10 -14.44
C ALA A 59 -3.90 2.53 -15.81
N LEU A 60 -2.60 2.44 -16.08
CA LEU A 60 -2.06 1.88 -17.33
C LEU A 60 -2.36 0.39 -17.46
N TRP A 61 -2.28 -0.36 -16.35
CA TRP A 61 -2.62 -1.78 -16.30
C TRP A 61 -4.08 -2.04 -16.72
N ILE A 62 -5.02 -1.27 -16.17
CA ILE A 62 -6.44 -1.40 -16.50
C ILE A 62 -6.73 -0.91 -17.94
N ALA A 63 -6.01 0.11 -18.40
CA ALA A 63 -6.20 0.66 -19.74
C ALA A 63 -5.64 -0.22 -20.87
N GLY A 64 -4.79 -1.19 -20.56
CA GLY A 64 -4.25 -2.16 -21.53
C GLY A 64 -2.79 -2.52 -21.23
N PRO A 65 -2.55 -3.62 -20.51
CA PRO A 65 -1.23 -4.01 -20.03
C PRO A 65 -0.21 -4.21 -21.17
N GLU A 66 -0.62 -4.83 -22.26
CA GLU A 66 0.26 -5.08 -23.41
C GLU A 66 0.68 -3.78 -24.11
N LYS A 67 -0.24 -2.83 -24.22
CA LYS A 67 0.01 -1.54 -24.87
C LYS A 67 1.01 -0.67 -24.11
N TYR A 68 1.01 -0.77 -22.79
CA TYR A 68 1.80 0.08 -21.90
C TYR A 68 2.86 -0.71 -21.13
N LYS A 69 3.23 -1.90 -21.63
CA LYS A 69 4.13 -2.85 -20.97
C LYS A 69 5.44 -2.20 -20.54
N ASP A 70 6.13 -1.52 -21.49
CA ASP A 70 7.44 -0.93 -21.23
C ASP A 70 7.38 0.19 -20.17
N GLN A 71 6.32 1.03 -20.25
CA GLN A 71 6.10 2.10 -19.28
C GLN A 71 5.80 1.54 -17.88
N ILE A 72 5.01 0.48 -17.81
CA ILE A 72 4.69 -0.20 -16.55
C ILE A 72 5.96 -0.85 -15.97
N ILE A 73 6.77 -1.55 -16.77
CA ILE A 73 8.03 -2.17 -16.31
C ILE A 73 8.98 -1.10 -15.78
N SER A 74 9.17 0.00 -16.49
CA SER A 74 10.02 1.12 -16.02
C SER A 74 9.50 1.71 -14.71
N ALA A 75 8.19 1.89 -14.58
CA ALA A 75 7.57 2.41 -13.37
C ALA A 75 7.63 1.41 -12.19
N ARG A 76 7.54 0.11 -12.45
CA ARG A 76 7.78 -0.95 -11.46
C ARG A 76 9.21 -0.87 -10.91
N ASN A 77 10.19 -0.83 -11.82
CA ASN A 77 11.61 -0.75 -11.45
C ASN A 77 11.89 0.50 -10.59
N PHE A 78 11.27 1.63 -10.91
CA PHE A 78 11.32 2.82 -10.07
C PHE A 78 10.85 2.54 -8.64
N LEU A 79 9.70 1.89 -8.46
CA LEU A 79 9.18 1.57 -7.12
C LEU A 79 10.11 0.60 -6.36
N ILE A 80 10.64 -0.41 -7.05
CA ILE A 80 11.55 -1.40 -6.48
C ILE A 80 12.86 -0.75 -6.03
N ASN A 81 13.43 0.14 -6.84
CA ASN A 81 14.64 0.89 -6.50
C ASN A 81 14.44 1.86 -5.31
N HIS A 82 13.18 2.12 -4.90
CA HIS A 82 12.85 2.91 -3.73
C HIS A 82 12.59 2.06 -2.47
N GLN A 83 12.71 0.73 -2.58
CA GLN A 83 12.68 -0.12 -1.39
C GLN A 83 13.89 0.21 -0.51
N THR A 84 13.61 0.56 0.75
CA THR A 84 14.66 0.98 1.68
C THR A 84 15.50 -0.21 2.10
N ASP A 85 16.80 -0.03 2.06
CA ASP A 85 17.81 -0.98 2.48
C ASP A 85 18.98 -0.14 3.05
N TRP A 86 18.82 0.30 4.31
CA TRP A 86 19.80 1.10 5.02
C TRP A 86 20.65 0.20 5.92
N GLY A 87 21.83 0.71 6.33
CA GLY A 87 22.77 -0.09 7.11
C GLY A 87 23.54 -1.06 6.24
N VAL A 88 23.54 -2.34 6.55
CA VAL A 88 24.23 -3.38 5.79
C VAL A 88 23.35 -3.84 4.64
N LYS A 89 23.83 -3.68 3.41
CA LYS A 89 23.07 -3.99 2.21
C LYS A 89 22.62 -5.46 2.18
N GLY A 90 21.33 -5.65 1.94
CA GLY A 90 20.69 -6.97 1.91
C GLY A 90 20.27 -7.48 3.29
N GLU A 91 20.54 -6.73 4.36
CA GLU A 91 20.09 -7.04 5.72
C GLU A 91 18.87 -6.20 6.10
N ASN A 92 18.08 -6.68 7.04
CA ASN A 92 16.93 -5.94 7.58
C ASN A 92 17.28 -5.40 8.97
N ASP A 93 18.39 -4.66 9.07
CA ASP A 93 19.00 -4.21 10.31
C ASP A 93 18.50 -2.85 10.80
N THR A 94 17.77 -2.12 9.96
CA THR A 94 17.07 -0.90 10.38
C THR A 94 15.55 -1.06 10.41
N LYS A 95 14.87 -0.20 11.18
CA LYS A 95 13.41 -0.24 11.29
C LYS A 95 12.67 0.12 10.00
N PHE A 96 13.36 0.72 9.03
CA PHE A 96 12.78 1.19 7.77
C PHE A 96 13.01 0.24 6.59
N ASP A 97 13.92 -0.73 6.74
CA ASP A 97 14.28 -1.64 5.66
C ASP A 97 13.11 -2.49 5.20
N GLY A 98 13.06 -2.71 3.90
CA GLY A 98 11.99 -3.42 3.21
C GLY A 98 10.77 -2.56 2.87
N GLY A 99 10.58 -1.42 3.53
CA GLY A 99 9.50 -0.51 3.21
C GLY A 99 9.83 0.44 2.05
N ILE A 100 8.83 1.22 1.64
CA ILE A 100 8.96 2.23 0.58
C ILE A 100 8.39 3.55 1.11
N GLY A 101 9.14 4.65 0.93
CA GLY A 101 8.74 6.00 1.34
C GLY A 101 8.23 6.86 0.18
N TYR A 102 8.08 8.16 0.43
CA TYR A 102 7.60 9.12 -0.57
C TYR A 102 8.55 9.33 -1.76
N GLY A 103 9.80 8.97 -1.62
CA GLY A 103 10.88 9.32 -2.54
C GLY A 103 11.43 10.73 -2.31
N GLY A 104 12.54 11.07 -2.98
CA GLY A 104 13.20 12.36 -2.84
C GLY A 104 13.76 12.61 -1.44
N SER A 105 13.56 13.81 -0.89
CA SER A 105 14.10 14.22 0.42
C SER A 105 13.44 13.54 1.63
N ARG A 106 12.31 12.86 1.43
CA ARG A 106 11.60 12.08 2.46
C ARG A 106 11.84 10.60 2.24
N ALA A 107 13.05 10.16 2.53
CA ALA A 107 13.51 8.82 2.18
C ALA A 107 13.03 7.70 3.11
N HIS A 108 12.59 8.02 4.36
CA HIS A 108 12.14 6.96 5.27
C HIS A 108 10.85 6.29 4.80
N SER A 109 10.79 4.99 4.99
CA SER A 109 9.62 4.17 4.65
C SER A 109 8.42 4.49 5.55
N ASP A 110 7.22 4.37 4.98
CA ASP A 110 5.96 4.41 5.71
C ASP A 110 4.94 3.44 5.10
N LEU A 111 3.98 3.00 5.90
CA LEU A 111 3.01 1.99 5.48
C LEU A 111 2.07 2.51 4.39
N SER A 112 1.80 3.82 4.35
CA SER A 112 0.91 4.43 3.36
C SER A 112 1.51 4.39 1.94
N ASN A 113 2.81 4.63 1.79
CA ASN A 113 3.51 4.49 0.50
C ASN A 113 3.77 3.01 0.19
N THR A 114 4.21 2.24 1.17
CA THR A 114 4.53 0.82 0.99
C THR A 114 3.33 0.05 0.45
N HIS A 115 2.13 0.15 1.07
CA HIS A 115 0.97 -0.61 0.60
C HIS A 115 0.55 -0.23 -0.83
N ARG A 116 0.73 1.04 -1.24
CA ARG A 116 0.44 1.47 -2.62
C ARG A 116 1.41 0.88 -3.63
N ALA A 117 2.68 0.82 -3.26
CA ALA A 117 3.69 0.17 -4.08
C ALA A 117 3.43 -1.33 -4.17
N LEU A 118 3.15 -2.00 -3.04
CA LEU A 118 2.82 -3.44 -3.02
C LEU A 118 1.60 -3.75 -3.89
N GLU A 119 0.52 -2.93 -3.82
CA GLU A 119 -0.64 -3.08 -4.71
C GLU A 119 -0.24 -3.07 -6.18
N ALA A 120 0.53 -2.07 -6.60
CA ALA A 120 0.92 -1.92 -8.00
C ALA A 120 1.85 -3.06 -8.46
N LEU A 121 2.83 -3.43 -7.64
CA LEU A 121 3.80 -4.47 -7.94
C LEU A 121 3.17 -5.86 -7.96
N TYR A 122 2.30 -6.18 -7.01
CA TYR A 122 1.56 -7.44 -6.96
C TYR A 122 0.61 -7.60 -8.17
N THR A 123 -0.19 -6.58 -8.46
CA THR A 123 -1.14 -6.61 -9.58
C THR A 123 -0.45 -6.83 -10.92
N THR A 124 0.76 -6.32 -11.07
CA THR A 124 1.51 -6.39 -12.32
C THR A 124 2.65 -7.41 -12.31
N ARG A 125 2.66 -8.33 -11.32
CA ARG A 125 3.77 -9.29 -11.13
C ARG A 125 4.02 -10.22 -12.32
N ALA A 126 2.98 -10.53 -13.10
CA ALA A 126 3.14 -11.33 -14.32
C ALA A 126 4.12 -10.73 -15.32
N LEU A 127 4.23 -9.39 -15.38
CA LEU A 127 5.20 -8.73 -16.26
C LEU A 127 6.67 -8.96 -15.85
N ALA A 128 6.93 -9.25 -14.57
CA ALA A 128 8.27 -9.58 -14.09
C ALA A 128 8.62 -11.05 -14.37
N THR A 129 7.65 -11.97 -14.28
CA THR A 129 7.87 -13.42 -14.46
C THR A 129 7.85 -13.86 -15.91
N ASP A 130 6.97 -13.28 -16.73
CA ASP A 130 6.75 -13.72 -18.12
C ASP A 130 7.65 -13.02 -19.13
N SER A 131 8.32 -11.93 -18.74
CA SER A 131 8.99 -11.08 -19.71
C SER A 131 10.21 -11.73 -20.37
N GLY A 132 10.82 -12.75 -19.73
CA GLY A 132 12.16 -13.20 -20.17
C GLY A 132 13.14 -12.02 -20.28
N ASP A 133 12.65 -10.82 -19.95
CA ASP A 133 13.33 -9.55 -20.11
C ASP A 133 14.17 -9.30 -18.85
N LYS A 134 15.50 -9.35 -19.03
CA LYS A 134 16.48 -9.04 -17.96
C LYS A 134 16.31 -7.63 -17.35
N LYS A 135 15.44 -6.79 -17.93
CA LYS A 135 15.15 -5.44 -17.44
C LYS A 135 14.05 -5.39 -16.36
N ALA A 136 13.20 -6.41 -16.26
CA ALA A 136 12.17 -6.44 -15.25
C ALA A 136 12.76 -6.88 -13.90
N MET A 137 12.66 -6.00 -12.91
CA MET A 137 13.10 -6.27 -11.53
C MET A 137 11.97 -6.86 -10.71
N GLU A 138 12.33 -7.55 -9.61
CA GLU A 138 11.37 -8.03 -8.62
C GLU A 138 11.67 -7.40 -7.25
N LEU A 139 10.60 -7.17 -6.47
CA LEU A 139 10.69 -6.65 -5.11
C LEU A 139 11.24 -7.72 -4.16
N ASP A 140 12.00 -7.32 -3.15
CA ASP A 140 12.24 -8.19 -2.00
C ASP A 140 10.96 -8.22 -1.12
N TRP A 141 10.10 -9.21 -1.42
CA TRP A 141 8.83 -9.41 -0.72
C TRP A 141 9.01 -9.81 0.73
N GLU A 142 10.08 -10.53 1.06
CA GLU A 142 10.38 -10.92 2.44
C GLU A 142 10.74 -9.69 3.28
N ALA A 143 11.61 -8.82 2.76
CA ALA A 143 11.94 -7.55 3.41
C ALA A 143 10.70 -6.65 3.55
N ALA A 144 9.85 -6.57 2.52
CA ALA A 144 8.60 -5.82 2.57
C ALA A 144 7.67 -6.34 3.68
N LEU A 145 7.50 -7.65 3.78
CA LEU A 145 6.70 -8.28 4.82
C LEU A 145 7.26 -8.04 6.22
N LYS A 146 8.59 -8.03 6.39
CA LYS A 146 9.25 -7.66 7.65
C LYS A 146 8.93 -6.21 8.04
N PHE A 147 9.00 -5.27 7.09
CA PHE A 147 8.61 -3.87 7.33
C PHE A 147 7.14 -3.75 7.74
N VAL A 148 6.23 -4.36 6.99
CA VAL A 148 4.79 -4.37 7.30
C VAL A 148 4.53 -4.93 8.70
N SER A 149 5.19 -6.03 9.06
CA SER A 149 5.07 -6.65 10.39
C SER A 149 5.58 -5.72 11.50
N ARG A 150 6.63 -4.93 11.25
CA ARG A 150 7.12 -3.91 12.21
C ARG A 150 6.17 -2.72 12.39
N CYS A 151 5.22 -2.52 11.46
CA CYS A 151 4.16 -1.53 11.60
C CYS A 151 2.94 -2.05 12.39
N GLN A 152 2.89 -3.35 12.71
CA GLN A 152 1.75 -3.95 13.41
C GLN A 152 1.94 -3.93 14.94
N ASN A 153 0.89 -3.59 15.66
CA ASN A 153 0.76 -3.75 17.09
C ASN A 153 0.46 -5.22 17.44
N LEU A 154 1.43 -6.09 17.23
CA LEU A 154 1.35 -7.53 17.53
C LEU A 154 2.68 -8.02 18.11
N GLN A 155 2.76 -8.15 19.42
CA GLN A 155 4.00 -8.50 20.12
C GLN A 155 4.57 -9.88 19.76
N ALA A 156 3.75 -10.77 19.22
CA ALA A 156 4.21 -12.06 18.72
C ALA A 156 5.21 -11.93 17.57
N THR A 157 5.02 -10.93 16.68
CA THR A 157 5.81 -10.73 15.46
C THR A 157 6.62 -9.42 15.44
N ASN A 158 6.29 -8.48 16.33
CA ASN A 158 6.95 -7.19 16.43
C ASN A 158 7.43 -6.92 17.87
N LYS A 159 8.74 -6.87 18.06
CA LYS A 159 9.37 -6.65 19.39
C LYS A 159 9.77 -5.18 19.65
N GLY A 160 9.27 -4.25 18.83
CA GLY A 160 9.53 -2.82 19.02
C GLY A 160 9.10 -2.31 20.38
N GLU A 161 9.83 -1.32 20.93
CA GLU A 161 9.68 -0.83 22.30
C GLU A 161 8.25 -0.36 22.61
N LYS A 162 7.61 0.36 21.68
CA LYS A 162 6.25 0.90 21.84
C LYS A 162 5.20 0.08 21.07
N THR A 163 5.48 -1.17 20.77
CA THR A 163 4.53 -2.05 20.10
C THR A 163 3.40 -2.44 21.03
N GLY A 164 2.15 -2.14 20.63
CA GLY A 164 0.93 -2.65 21.29
C GLY A 164 0.72 -4.14 21.02
N ASN A 165 -0.47 -4.64 21.39
CA ASN A 165 -0.82 -6.04 21.15
C ASN A 165 -2.30 -6.21 20.79
N ASP A 166 -2.86 -5.22 20.08
CA ASP A 166 -4.27 -5.20 19.66
C ASP A 166 -4.47 -5.59 18.19
N GLY A 167 -3.40 -5.82 17.45
CA GLY A 167 -3.46 -6.20 16.03
C GLY A 167 -3.55 -5.03 15.05
N SER A 168 -3.74 -3.81 15.53
CA SER A 168 -3.82 -2.60 14.70
C SER A 168 -2.49 -2.24 14.03
N PHE A 169 -2.52 -1.29 13.08
CA PHE A 169 -1.33 -0.82 12.40
C PHE A 169 -1.07 0.67 12.64
N VAL A 170 0.21 1.02 12.68
CA VAL A 170 0.74 2.38 12.82
C VAL A 170 1.35 2.87 11.50
N TYR A 171 1.72 4.15 11.42
CA TYR A 171 2.19 4.77 10.20
C TYR A 171 3.56 4.25 9.73
N TYR A 172 4.52 4.17 10.65
CA TYR A 172 5.80 3.47 10.49
C TYR A 172 6.34 3.06 11.85
N PRO A 173 7.32 2.14 11.92
CA PRO A 173 7.82 1.65 13.20
C PRO A 173 8.31 2.77 14.11
N GLY A 174 7.68 2.90 15.27
CA GLY A 174 7.96 3.97 16.26
C GLY A 174 7.16 5.26 16.06
N ASN A 175 6.17 5.31 15.14
CA ASN A 175 5.33 6.50 14.96
C ASN A 175 3.89 6.16 14.56
N SER A 176 2.94 6.83 15.19
CA SER A 176 1.53 6.78 14.85
C SER A 176 0.90 8.17 14.83
N LYS A 177 0.06 8.43 13.83
CA LYS A 177 -0.75 9.67 13.78
C LYS A 177 -1.85 9.68 14.86
N ALA A 178 -2.22 8.52 15.40
CA ALA A 178 -3.18 8.39 16.50
C ALA A 178 -2.54 8.60 17.89
N GLY A 179 -1.23 8.88 17.94
CA GLY A 179 -0.49 9.09 19.17
C GLY A 179 -0.23 7.80 19.96
N GLU A 180 -0.16 7.92 21.27
CA GLU A 180 0.18 6.85 22.21
C GLU A 180 -0.99 6.60 23.18
N ALA A 181 -1.01 5.41 23.78
CA ALA A 181 -1.89 5.06 24.89
C ALA A 181 -1.10 4.33 25.96
N VAL A 182 -1.56 4.48 27.21
CA VAL A 182 -1.04 3.71 28.33
C VAL A 182 -1.93 2.47 28.50
N ASP A 183 -1.34 1.30 28.42
CA ASP A 183 -2.03 0.06 28.79
C ASP A 183 -2.37 0.09 30.28
N SER A 184 -3.68 0.11 30.61
CA SER A 184 -4.15 0.26 31.98
C SER A 184 -3.79 -0.92 32.89
N LYS A 185 -3.46 -2.08 32.33
CA LYS A 185 -3.11 -3.29 33.09
C LYS A 185 -1.61 -3.38 33.39
N THR A 186 -0.79 -2.94 32.44
CA THR A 186 0.67 -3.10 32.51
C THR A 186 1.41 -1.80 32.76
N GLY A 187 0.75 -0.65 32.63
CA GLY A 187 1.38 0.68 32.67
C GLY A 187 2.28 0.97 31.46
N ARG A 188 2.36 0.07 30.48
CA ARG A 188 3.21 0.20 29.32
C ARG A 188 2.64 1.21 28.33
N VAL A 189 3.50 2.10 27.82
CA VAL A 189 3.14 3.01 26.73
C VAL A 189 3.23 2.26 25.39
N ALA A 190 2.19 2.33 24.59
CA ALA A 190 2.15 1.74 23.26
C ALA A 190 1.61 2.74 22.23
N LEU A 191 2.03 2.61 20.98
CA LEU A 191 1.49 3.37 19.87
C LEU A 191 0.06 2.92 19.57
N ARG A 192 -0.86 3.87 19.40
CA ARG A 192 -2.23 3.58 18.96
C ARG A 192 -2.26 3.35 17.46
N GLY A 193 -2.84 2.23 17.02
CA GLY A 193 -3.18 2.04 15.63
C GLY A 193 -4.40 2.87 15.21
N TYR A 194 -4.69 2.91 13.92
CA TYR A 194 -5.85 3.61 13.40
C TYR A 194 -6.39 2.99 12.10
N GLY A 195 -7.67 3.24 11.81
CA GLY A 195 -8.44 2.51 10.81
C GLY A 195 -7.79 2.45 9.44
N SER A 196 -7.41 3.60 8.86
CA SER A 196 -6.84 3.61 7.51
C SER A 196 -5.51 2.88 7.40
N MET A 197 -4.67 2.87 8.45
CA MET A 197 -3.43 2.09 8.43
C MET A 197 -3.68 0.61 8.70
N SER A 198 -4.68 0.27 9.53
CA SER A 198 -5.01 -1.13 9.78
C SER A 198 -5.58 -1.81 8.52
N TYR A 199 -6.42 -1.13 7.73
CA TYR A 199 -6.84 -1.62 6.42
C TYR A 199 -5.67 -1.66 5.41
N SER A 200 -4.77 -0.67 5.41
CA SER A 200 -3.57 -0.69 4.56
C SER A 200 -2.62 -1.82 4.95
N GLY A 201 -2.50 -2.12 6.23
CA GLY A 201 -1.73 -3.25 6.75
C GLY A 201 -2.32 -4.59 6.32
N LEU A 202 -3.64 -4.79 6.49
CA LEU A 202 -4.32 -5.99 5.99
C LEU A 202 -4.08 -6.19 4.49
N LEU A 203 -4.25 -5.14 3.70
CA LEU A 203 -4.01 -5.18 2.25
C LEU A 203 -2.55 -5.55 1.91
N SER A 204 -1.59 -5.01 2.67
CA SER A 204 -0.17 -5.32 2.48
C SER A 204 0.15 -6.77 2.82
N LEU A 205 -0.45 -7.34 3.87
CA LEU A 205 -0.30 -8.76 4.23
C LEU A 205 -0.85 -9.66 3.12
N VAL A 206 -2.05 -9.35 2.59
CA VAL A 206 -2.66 -10.10 1.47
C VAL A 206 -1.79 -10.04 0.21
N TYR A 207 -1.23 -8.87 -0.14
CA TYR A 207 -0.31 -8.76 -1.27
C TYR A 207 1.05 -9.42 -1.03
N SER A 208 1.36 -9.78 0.21
CA SER A 208 2.50 -10.62 0.56
C SER A 208 2.14 -12.10 0.65
N ASP A 209 1.04 -12.51 -0.02
CA ASP A 209 0.51 -13.87 -0.11
C ASP A 209 0.15 -14.51 1.26
N LEU A 210 -0.21 -13.69 2.28
CA LEU A 210 -0.73 -14.16 3.55
C LEU A 210 -2.26 -14.24 3.52
N ASP A 211 -2.78 -15.26 4.16
CA ASP A 211 -4.22 -15.51 4.34
C ASP A 211 -4.64 -15.51 5.82
N GLU A 212 -5.88 -15.88 6.07
CA GLU A 212 -6.46 -15.92 7.41
C GLU A 212 -5.85 -16.98 8.34
N SER A 213 -4.99 -17.87 7.86
CA SER A 213 -4.27 -18.79 8.73
C SER A 213 -3.15 -18.09 9.50
N ASP A 214 -2.63 -16.98 8.95
CA ASP A 214 -1.56 -16.19 9.58
C ASP A 214 -2.08 -15.36 10.77
N GLN A 215 -1.35 -15.41 11.87
CA GLN A 215 -1.72 -14.67 13.11
C GLN A 215 -1.80 -13.16 12.93
N ARG A 216 -1.04 -12.58 12.00
CA ARG A 216 -1.04 -11.12 11.71
C ARG A 216 -2.33 -10.71 11.03
N VAL A 217 -2.79 -11.54 10.08
CA VAL A 217 -4.07 -11.35 9.37
C VAL A 217 -5.23 -11.50 10.34
N LYS A 218 -5.25 -12.56 11.17
CA LYS A 218 -6.28 -12.76 12.21
C LYS A 218 -6.35 -11.56 13.15
N ALA A 219 -5.21 -11.11 13.66
CA ALA A 219 -5.16 -10.03 14.64
C ALA A 219 -5.70 -8.71 14.07
N VAL A 220 -5.35 -8.34 12.83
CA VAL A 220 -5.86 -7.11 12.23
C VAL A 220 -7.33 -7.22 11.86
N ILE A 221 -7.83 -8.37 11.41
CA ILE A 221 -9.26 -8.57 11.14
C ILE A 221 -10.08 -8.40 12.42
N ASN A 222 -9.65 -8.98 13.53
CA ASN A 222 -10.31 -8.81 14.83
C ASN A 222 -10.36 -7.33 15.23
N TRP A 223 -9.23 -6.62 15.14
CA TRP A 223 -9.20 -5.19 15.45
C TRP A 223 -10.16 -4.39 14.56
N LEU A 224 -10.16 -4.67 13.24
CA LEU A 224 -11.04 -4.01 12.28
C LEU A 224 -12.53 -4.29 12.54
N SER A 225 -12.87 -5.51 12.97
CA SER A 225 -14.23 -5.87 13.36
C SER A 225 -14.69 -5.09 14.60
N ASP A 226 -13.84 -5.00 15.62
CA ASP A 226 -14.15 -4.27 16.87
C ASP A 226 -14.25 -2.76 16.67
N ASN A 227 -13.53 -2.22 15.70
CA ASN A 227 -13.44 -0.77 15.45
C ASN A 227 -14.15 -0.33 14.15
N TYR A 228 -15.00 -1.17 13.57
CA TYR A 228 -15.71 -0.83 12.34
C TYR A 228 -16.66 0.34 12.51
N THR A 229 -16.55 1.35 11.66
CA THR A 229 -17.50 2.47 11.57
C THR A 229 -17.42 3.15 10.21
N LEU A 230 -18.53 3.71 9.74
CA LEU A 230 -18.58 4.59 8.57
C LEU A 230 -18.61 6.09 8.95
N LYS A 231 -18.58 6.41 10.24
CA LYS A 231 -18.70 7.79 10.71
C LYS A 231 -17.37 8.52 10.76
N GLU A 232 -16.28 7.78 10.98
CA GLU A 232 -14.94 8.33 11.16
C GLU A 232 -13.87 7.32 10.77
N ASN A 233 -12.61 7.79 10.68
CA ASN A 233 -11.42 6.95 10.62
C ASN A 233 -11.03 6.58 12.07
N PRO A 234 -11.28 5.35 12.55
CA PRO A 234 -11.01 4.99 13.94
C PRO A 234 -9.61 5.40 14.40
N GLY A 235 -9.55 6.11 15.51
CA GLY A 235 -8.29 6.66 16.04
C GLY A 235 -7.88 8.03 15.49
N LEU A 236 -8.50 8.54 14.42
CA LEU A 236 -8.21 9.84 13.81
C LEU A 236 -9.44 10.73 13.60
N GLY A 237 -10.63 10.29 14.01
CA GLY A 237 -11.86 11.04 13.78
C GLY A 237 -12.11 11.27 12.28
N GLY A 238 -12.42 12.49 11.88
CA GLY A 238 -12.66 12.85 10.48
C GLY A 238 -11.43 12.91 9.60
N GLN A 239 -10.21 12.82 10.16
CA GLN A 239 -8.99 12.96 9.40
C GLN A 239 -8.76 11.76 8.47
N GLY A 240 -8.61 12.05 7.17
CA GLY A 240 -8.34 11.02 6.16
C GLY A 240 -9.51 10.07 5.90
N LEU A 241 -10.76 10.51 6.12
CA LEU A 241 -11.96 9.67 6.02
C LEU A 241 -12.12 9.03 4.63
N TYR A 242 -11.93 9.77 3.55
CA TYR A 242 -12.03 9.20 2.19
C TYR A 242 -10.89 8.21 1.88
N TYR A 243 -9.70 8.45 2.43
CA TYR A 243 -8.61 7.48 2.34
C TYR A 243 -8.93 6.20 3.12
N TYR A 244 -9.54 6.34 4.30
CA TYR A 244 -10.03 5.22 5.10
C TYR A 244 -11.06 4.38 4.33
N TYR A 245 -12.08 5.00 3.73
CA TYR A 245 -13.08 4.28 2.93
C TYR A 245 -12.45 3.54 1.74
N HIS A 246 -11.52 4.19 1.05
CA HIS A 246 -10.82 3.56 -0.06
C HIS A 246 -9.98 2.35 0.39
N ALA A 247 -9.22 2.49 1.47
CA ALA A 247 -8.41 1.40 2.01
C ALA A 247 -9.30 0.25 2.52
N MET A 248 -10.39 0.56 3.20
CA MET A 248 -11.38 -0.41 3.68
C MET A 248 -11.97 -1.22 2.52
N ALA A 249 -12.57 -0.56 1.54
CA ALA A 249 -13.20 -1.24 0.41
C ALA A 249 -12.23 -2.18 -0.32
N LYS A 250 -10.99 -1.72 -0.56
CA LYS A 250 -9.99 -2.53 -1.26
C LYS A 250 -9.49 -3.71 -0.44
N SER A 251 -9.22 -3.52 0.84
CA SER A 251 -8.68 -4.57 1.68
C SER A 251 -9.70 -5.68 1.95
N LEU A 252 -10.96 -5.33 2.13
CA LEU A 252 -12.04 -6.32 2.33
C LEU A 252 -12.27 -7.15 1.07
N VAL A 253 -12.25 -6.53 -0.12
CA VAL A 253 -12.33 -7.24 -1.39
C VAL A 253 -11.11 -8.15 -1.59
N ALA A 254 -9.90 -7.66 -1.37
CA ALA A 254 -8.68 -8.44 -1.56
C ALA A 254 -8.55 -9.62 -0.56
N ALA A 255 -9.02 -9.41 0.67
CA ALA A 255 -9.06 -10.45 1.70
C ALA A 255 -10.27 -11.40 1.56
N ASN A 256 -11.13 -11.21 0.53
CA ASN A 256 -12.39 -11.94 0.34
C ASN A 256 -13.30 -11.90 1.59
N LYS A 257 -13.34 -10.76 2.27
CA LYS A 257 -14.12 -10.51 3.49
C LYS A 257 -15.17 -9.42 3.26
N PRO A 258 -16.29 -9.74 2.57
CA PRO A 258 -17.33 -8.74 2.33
C PRO A 258 -18.07 -8.31 3.61
N ILE A 259 -17.95 -9.09 4.69
CA ILE A 259 -18.58 -8.85 5.98
C ILE A 259 -17.53 -9.05 7.08
N LEU A 260 -17.37 -8.06 7.95
CA LEU A 260 -16.60 -8.17 9.17
C LEU A 260 -17.54 -8.64 10.29
N GLU A 261 -17.47 -9.93 10.63
CA GLU A 261 -18.16 -10.60 11.76
C GLU A 261 -19.48 -9.95 12.20
N GLY A 262 -20.52 -10.04 11.34
CA GLY A 262 -21.87 -9.56 11.65
C GLY A 262 -22.11 -8.08 11.42
N LYS A 263 -21.22 -7.37 10.76
CA LYS A 263 -21.36 -5.95 10.40
C LYS A 263 -21.26 -5.71 8.91
#